data_a18eaf3271a1edc522e0b726b190c117
#
_entry.id   a18eaf3271a1edc522e0b726b190c117
#
_cell.length_a   1.000
_cell.length_b   1.000
_cell.length_c   1.000
_cell.angle_alpha   90.00
_cell.angle_beta   90.00
_cell.angle_gamma   90.00
#
_symmetry.space_group_name_H-M   'P 1'
#
loop_
_entity.id
_entity.type
_entity.pdbx_description
1 polymer ?
#
loop_
_entity_poly.entity_id
_entity_poly.type
_entity_poly.pdbx_seq_one_letter_code
_entity_poly.pdbx_strand_id
1 'polypeptide(L)'
;MSKYRSKYHLSEYHYRPQASLRKKEIKAYRKTFLIILLTFGFLSIIYLWGIPFISNLYNFWGAWQANPNSAETNNLDLVNPPQINPLPKLTNQSQLTISGRAQANDKIRLLLSGNEVDTAMADQDGNFIFENVTLYEGENNFSLTAVTDGNESQPVNLSVVSDKTPPTLTLEKPADGQKQEGVNSTVTIEGITEPDAFLVVNEHQVIVENTGKFSYRLNLAPGENKIKIIAKDEAGNETTVEKTVSYTPSAKDPSETNVLE
;
A
#
# COMPACT_ATOMS: atom_id res chain seq x y z
N MET A 1 -114.87 17.25 -18.82
CA MET A 1 -114.02 18.11 -17.94
C MET A 1 -113.11 17.21 -17.13
N SER A 2 -111.93 17.01 -17.53
CA SER A 2 -110.98 16.28 -16.73
C SER A 2 -109.53 16.84 -17.00
N LYS A 3 -108.87 17.26 -15.95
CA LYS A 3 -107.54 17.83 -15.97
C LYS A 3 -106.53 16.71 -15.91
N TYR A 4 -105.69 16.52 -16.92
CA TYR A 4 -104.45 15.75 -16.86
C TYR A 4 -103.31 16.63 -16.39
N ARG A 5 -102.69 16.19 -15.29
CA ARG A 5 -101.47 16.83 -14.77
C ARG A 5 -100.29 15.83 -15.03
N SER A 6 -99.43 16.18 -15.96
CA SER A 6 -98.25 15.47 -16.23
C SER A 6 -97.19 15.82 -15.16
N LYS A 7 -96.60 14.80 -14.46
CA LYS A 7 -95.46 14.94 -13.59
C LYS A 7 -94.17 14.60 -14.39
N TYR A 8 -93.41 15.55 -14.69
CA TYR A 8 -92.00 15.30 -15.18
C TYR A 8 -91.07 15.10 -13.98
N HIS A 9 -90.46 13.94 -13.84
CA HIS A 9 -89.38 13.67 -12.93
C HIS A 9 -88.10 14.08 -13.59
N LEU A 10 -87.47 15.14 -13.11
CA LEU A 10 -86.07 15.50 -13.45
C LEU A 10 -85.12 14.63 -12.63
N SER A 11 -84.33 13.78 -13.29
CA SER A 11 -83.30 13.06 -12.65
C SER A 11 -82.11 14.01 -12.44
N GLU A 12 -81.75 14.26 -11.19
CA GLU A 12 -80.52 14.95 -10.83
C GLU A 12 -79.29 14.13 -11.20
N TYR A 13 -78.56 14.57 -12.20
CA TYR A 13 -77.20 14.05 -12.51
C TYR A 13 -76.22 14.55 -11.45
N HIS A 14 -75.84 13.65 -10.53
CA HIS A 14 -74.75 13.91 -9.60
C HIS A 14 -73.42 13.91 -10.34
N TYR A 15 -72.86 15.09 -10.62
CA TYR A 15 -71.48 15.29 -11.11
C TYR A 15 -70.50 14.88 -10.02
N ARG A 16 -69.84 13.70 -10.15
CA ARG A 16 -68.71 13.31 -9.28
C ARG A 16 -67.45 14.01 -9.75
N PRO A 17 -66.75 14.81 -8.90
CA PRO A 17 -65.57 15.51 -9.31
C PRO A 17 -64.42 14.51 -9.64
N GLN A 18 -63.84 14.67 -10.85
CA GLN A 18 -62.72 13.81 -11.36
C GLN A 18 -61.45 13.83 -10.50
N ALA A 19 -61.34 14.71 -9.50
CA ALA A 19 -60.19 14.84 -8.61
C ALA A 19 -59.92 13.59 -7.74
N SER A 20 -60.95 12.77 -7.49
CA SER A 20 -60.80 11.53 -6.68
C SER A 20 -60.20 10.36 -7.48
N LEU A 21 -60.42 10.36 -8.79
CA LEU A 21 -59.83 9.33 -9.68
C LEU A 21 -58.35 9.56 -9.90
N ARG A 22 -57.92 10.79 -10.12
CA ARG A 22 -56.49 11.16 -10.26
C ARG A 22 -55.65 10.79 -9.04
N LYS A 23 -56.17 10.95 -7.81
CA LYS A 23 -55.46 10.54 -6.58
C LYS A 23 -55.32 9.00 -6.44
N LYS A 24 -56.29 8.24 -6.94
CA LYS A 24 -56.23 6.77 -6.95
C LYS A 24 -55.23 6.26 -7.97
N GLU A 25 -55.15 6.85 -9.15
CA GLU A 25 -54.21 6.51 -10.21
C GLU A 25 -52.78 6.82 -9.77
N ILE A 26 -52.51 8.00 -9.19
CA ILE A 26 -51.17 8.37 -8.69
C ILE A 26 -50.70 7.40 -7.58
N LYS A 27 -51.61 6.94 -6.70
CA LYS A 27 -51.28 5.92 -5.71
C LYS A 27 -50.99 4.56 -6.35
N ALA A 28 -51.69 4.19 -7.41
CA ALA A 28 -51.45 2.95 -8.16
C ALA A 28 -50.06 3.02 -8.85
N TYR A 29 -49.75 4.11 -9.57
CA TYR A 29 -48.44 4.32 -10.21
C TYR A 29 -47.30 4.30 -9.20
N ARG A 30 -47.46 4.91 -8.03
CA ARG A 30 -46.45 4.86 -6.96
C ARG A 30 -46.20 3.43 -6.45
N LYS A 31 -47.25 2.64 -6.28
CA LYS A 31 -47.12 1.22 -5.88
C LYS A 31 -46.42 0.40 -6.96
N THR A 32 -46.81 0.59 -8.22
CA THR A 32 -46.19 -0.11 -9.36
C THR A 32 -44.71 0.28 -9.52
N PHE A 33 -44.42 1.58 -9.39
CA PHE A 33 -43.05 2.07 -9.42
C PHE A 33 -42.17 1.48 -8.29
N LEU A 34 -42.72 1.40 -7.08
CA LEU A 34 -42.03 0.85 -5.91
C LEU A 34 -41.80 -0.68 -6.08
N ILE A 35 -42.75 -1.41 -6.67
CA ILE A 35 -42.55 -2.82 -7.00
C ILE A 35 -41.47 -3.01 -8.06
N ILE A 36 -41.46 -2.20 -9.10
CA ILE A 36 -40.42 -2.23 -10.13
C ILE A 36 -39.04 -1.92 -9.53
N LEU A 37 -38.93 -0.93 -8.66
CA LEU A 37 -37.70 -0.57 -7.99
C LEU A 37 -37.20 -1.67 -7.07
N LEU A 38 -38.10 -2.33 -6.32
CA LEU A 38 -37.77 -3.50 -5.49
C LEU A 38 -37.35 -4.71 -6.32
N THR A 39 -37.99 -4.96 -7.49
CA THR A 39 -37.58 -6.06 -8.37
C THR A 39 -36.20 -5.81 -8.99
N PHE A 40 -35.91 -4.58 -9.42
CA PHE A 40 -34.56 -4.24 -9.90
C PHE A 40 -33.52 -4.33 -8.77
N GLY A 41 -33.84 -3.87 -7.57
CA GLY A 41 -32.98 -4.02 -6.39
C GLY A 41 -32.70 -5.49 -6.06
N PHE A 42 -33.72 -6.33 -6.10
CA PHE A 42 -33.58 -7.76 -5.85
C PHE A 42 -32.75 -8.47 -6.94
N LEU A 43 -32.98 -8.13 -8.21
CA LEU A 43 -32.17 -8.65 -9.33
C LEU A 43 -30.71 -8.18 -9.23
N SER A 44 -30.45 -6.95 -8.80
CA SER A 44 -29.10 -6.45 -8.55
C SER A 44 -28.41 -7.22 -7.42
N ILE A 45 -29.11 -7.54 -6.36
CA ILE A 45 -28.58 -8.36 -5.25
C ILE A 45 -28.25 -9.77 -5.74
N ILE A 46 -29.13 -10.40 -6.53
CA ILE A 46 -28.86 -11.71 -7.13
C ILE A 46 -27.64 -11.64 -8.06
N TYR A 47 -27.51 -10.60 -8.87
CA TYR A 47 -26.39 -10.43 -9.77
C TYR A 47 -25.06 -10.22 -9.03
N LEU A 48 -25.06 -9.34 -8.02
CA LEU A 48 -23.83 -8.98 -7.30
C LEU A 48 -23.38 -10.03 -6.27
N TRP A 49 -24.34 -10.72 -5.65
CA TRP A 49 -24.08 -11.68 -4.56
C TRP A 49 -24.46 -13.10 -4.90
N GLY A 50 -25.51 -13.31 -5.70
CA GLY A 50 -26.03 -14.64 -6.03
C GLY A 50 -25.11 -15.40 -6.99
N ILE A 51 -24.57 -14.75 -8.03
CA ILE A 51 -23.66 -15.40 -8.97
C ILE A 51 -22.35 -15.83 -8.30
N PRO A 52 -21.65 -14.97 -7.52
CA PRO A 52 -20.48 -15.40 -6.76
C PRO A 52 -20.77 -16.48 -5.72
N PHE A 53 -21.95 -16.43 -5.09
CA PHE A 53 -22.35 -17.43 -4.12
C PHE A 53 -22.61 -18.81 -4.77
N ILE A 54 -23.26 -18.82 -5.93
CA ILE A 54 -23.51 -20.07 -6.68
C ILE A 54 -22.19 -20.68 -7.20
N SER A 55 -21.24 -19.86 -7.67
CA SER A 55 -19.93 -20.36 -8.09
C SER A 55 -19.13 -20.97 -6.94
N ASN A 56 -19.19 -20.37 -5.76
CA ASN A 56 -18.57 -20.92 -4.56
C ASN A 56 -19.30 -22.19 -4.06
N LEU A 57 -20.64 -22.25 -4.19
CA LEU A 57 -21.41 -23.42 -3.82
C LEU A 57 -21.15 -24.60 -4.77
N TYR A 58 -20.92 -24.33 -6.05
CA TYR A 58 -20.53 -25.36 -7.02
C TYR A 58 -19.17 -25.98 -6.65
N ASN A 59 -18.21 -25.14 -6.29
CA ASN A 59 -16.90 -25.60 -5.81
C ASN A 59 -16.99 -26.38 -4.49
N PHE A 60 -17.85 -25.93 -3.56
CA PHE A 60 -18.11 -26.62 -2.30
C PHE A 60 -18.79 -27.98 -2.52
N TRP A 61 -19.79 -28.06 -3.41
CA TRP A 61 -20.51 -29.31 -3.71
C TRP A 61 -19.60 -30.29 -4.48
N GLY A 62 -18.78 -29.78 -5.40
CA GLY A 62 -17.75 -30.58 -6.09
C GLY A 62 -16.75 -31.19 -5.11
N ALA A 63 -16.33 -30.45 -4.10
CA ALA A 63 -15.45 -30.94 -3.04
C ALA A 63 -16.16 -31.99 -2.13
N TRP A 64 -17.47 -31.92 -1.97
CA TRP A 64 -18.23 -32.84 -1.14
C TRP A 64 -18.60 -34.16 -1.87
N GLN A 65 -18.75 -34.11 -3.19
CA GLN A 65 -18.94 -35.27 -4.06
C GLN A 65 -17.62 -35.97 -4.44
N ALA A 66 -16.50 -35.34 -4.20
CA ALA A 66 -15.21 -35.99 -4.35
C ALA A 66 -15.13 -37.14 -3.35
N ASN A 67 -15.34 -38.34 -3.86
CA ASN A 67 -15.34 -39.59 -3.10
C ASN A 67 -13.96 -39.70 -2.40
N PRO A 68 -13.87 -39.75 -1.04
CA PRO A 68 -12.57 -39.81 -0.36
C PRO A 68 -11.77 -41.09 -0.68
N ASN A 69 -12.36 -42.03 -1.42
CA ASN A 69 -11.70 -43.29 -1.81
C ASN A 69 -11.27 -43.32 -3.30
N SER A 70 -11.49 -42.29 -4.07
CA SER A 70 -10.86 -42.12 -5.38
C SER A 70 -9.59 -41.27 -5.25
N ALA A 71 -8.74 -41.58 -4.28
CA ALA A 71 -7.34 -41.36 -4.44
C ALA A 71 -6.83 -42.38 -5.48
N GLU A 72 -7.25 -42.23 -6.75
CA GLU A 72 -6.31 -42.51 -7.79
C GLU A 72 -5.15 -41.58 -7.49
N THR A 73 -4.11 -42.13 -6.86
CA THR A 73 -2.76 -41.61 -7.00
C THR A 73 -2.46 -41.64 -8.50
N ASN A 74 -3.02 -40.72 -9.25
CA ASN A 74 -2.31 -40.19 -10.37
C ASN A 74 -1.01 -39.69 -9.72
N ASN A 75 0.06 -40.45 -9.85
CA ASN A 75 1.41 -39.97 -9.85
C ASN A 75 1.52 -39.04 -11.07
N LEU A 76 0.74 -37.95 -11.08
CA LEU A 76 1.19 -36.72 -11.68
C LEU A 76 2.45 -36.43 -10.88
N ASP A 77 3.59 -36.52 -11.53
CA ASP A 77 4.84 -36.01 -11.00
C ASP A 77 4.58 -34.56 -10.61
N LEU A 78 4.17 -34.38 -9.34
CA LEU A 78 3.83 -33.06 -8.81
C LEU A 78 5.13 -32.26 -8.80
N VAL A 79 5.28 -31.38 -9.79
CA VAL A 79 6.43 -30.50 -9.85
C VAL A 79 6.41 -29.65 -8.57
N ASN A 80 7.48 -29.73 -7.79
CA ASN A 80 7.60 -28.96 -6.56
C ASN A 80 7.80 -27.46 -6.91
N PRO A 81 7.12 -26.54 -6.22
CA PRO A 81 7.36 -25.13 -6.42
C PRO A 81 8.79 -24.74 -6.02
N PRO A 82 9.40 -23.76 -6.69
CA PRO A 82 10.73 -23.29 -6.35
C PRO A 82 10.77 -22.65 -4.95
N GLN A 83 11.88 -22.83 -4.24
CA GLN A 83 12.15 -22.12 -2.98
C GLN A 83 12.96 -20.88 -3.29
N ILE A 84 12.46 -19.71 -2.90
CA ILE A 84 13.08 -18.42 -3.21
C ILE A 84 13.85 -17.92 -1.99
N ASN A 85 15.06 -17.43 -2.20
CA ASN A 85 15.81 -16.72 -1.19
C ASN A 85 15.09 -15.43 -0.78
N PRO A 86 15.18 -15.00 0.49
CA PRO A 86 14.53 -13.78 0.94
C PRO A 86 14.90 -12.56 0.09
N LEU A 87 13.89 -11.79 -0.32
CA LEU A 87 14.03 -10.54 -1.04
C LEU A 87 13.72 -9.36 -0.11
N PRO A 88 14.29 -8.17 -0.38
CA PRO A 88 13.90 -6.96 0.33
C PRO A 88 12.43 -6.65 0.03
N LYS A 89 11.69 -6.17 1.02
CA LYS A 89 10.31 -5.70 0.81
C LYS A 89 10.26 -4.37 0.08
N LEU A 90 11.26 -3.52 0.36
CA LEU A 90 11.40 -2.18 -0.17
C LEU A 90 12.84 -1.98 -0.66
N THR A 91 13.05 -1.28 -1.78
CA THR A 91 14.39 -1.01 -2.33
C THR A 91 14.39 0.20 -3.24
N ASN A 92 15.50 0.92 -3.28
CA ASN A 92 15.73 2.01 -4.24
C ASN A 92 16.48 1.54 -5.51
N GLN A 93 16.76 0.25 -5.61
CA GLN A 93 17.45 -0.29 -6.79
C GLN A 93 16.51 -0.34 -7.99
N SER A 94 17.07 -0.14 -9.19
CA SER A 94 16.33 -0.30 -10.46
C SER A 94 16.26 -1.74 -10.93
N GLN A 95 17.08 -2.60 -10.35
CA GLN A 95 17.21 -4.00 -10.72
C GLN A 95 17.33 -4.86 -9.46
N LEU A 96 16.85 -6.08 -9.53
CA LEU A 96 16.87 -7.05 -8.45
C LEU A 96 17.48 -8.36 -8.95
N THR A 97 18.20 -9.04 -8.09
CA THR A 97 18.61 -10.42 -8.29
C THR A 97 17.65 -11.33 -7.53
N ILE A 98 16.98 -12.24 -8.24
CA ILE A 98 16.11 -13.26 -7.66
C ILE A 98 16.81 -14.59 -7.77
N SER A 99 17.05 -15.25 -6.65
CA SER A 99 17.72 -16.57 -6.62
C SER A 99 16.95 -17.52 -5.72
N GLY A 100 17.21 -18.82 -5.91
CA GLY A 100 16.53 -19.82 -5.13
C GLY A 100 16.97 -21.23 -5.46
N ARG A 101 16.17 -22.20 -5.05
CA ARG A 101 16.37 -23.62 -5.29
C ARG A 101 15.12 -24.26 -5.87
N ALA A 102 15.35 -25.20 -6.79
CA ALA A 102 14.33 -26.06 -7.38
C ALA A 102 14.92 -27.46 -7.58
N GLN A 103 14.19 -28.37 -8.21
CA GLN A 103 14.76 -29.65 -8.62
C GLN A 103 15.80 -29.43 -9.73
N ALA A 104 16.89 -30.18 -9.69
CA ALA A 104 17.95 -30.09 -10.71
C ALA A 104 17.36 -30.26 -12.13
N ASN A 105 17.77 -29.37 -13.04
CA ASN A 105 17.33 -29.27 -14.42
C ASN A 105 15.88 -28.79 -14.63
N ASP A 106 15.15 -28.37 -13.58
CA ASP A 106 13.88 -27.71 -13.76
C ASP A 106 14.07 -26.37 -14.49
N LYS A 107 13.14 -26.05 -15.39
CA LYS A 107 13.03 -24.72 -15.99
C LYS A 107 12.19 -23.84 -15.06
N ILE A 108 12.76 -22.74 -14.56
CA ILE A 108 12.04 -21.78 -13.74
C ILE A 108 11.57 -20.64 -14.63
N ARG A 109 10.26 -20.34 -14.58
CA ARG A 109 9.65 -19.20 -15.26
C ARG A 109 9.42 -18.08 -14.27
N LEU A 110 9.82 -16.90 -14.67
CA LEU A 110 9.60 -15.67 -13.89
C LEU A 110 8.56 -14.80 -14.62
N LEU A 111 7.48 -14.51 -13.94
CA LEU A 111 6.46 -13.58 -14.39
C LEU A 111 6.47 -12.32 -13.54
N LEU A 112 6.28 -11.16 -14.15
CA LEU A 112 6.04 -9.88 -13.51
C LEU A 112 4.66 -9.38 -13.92
N SER A 113 3.77 -9.19 -12.96
CA SER A 113 2.38 -8.78 -13.18
C SER A 113 1.66 -9.65 -14.24
N GLY A 114 1.93 -10.97 -14.21
CA GLY A 114 1.33 -11.95 -15.11
C GLY A 114 1.99 -12.11 -16.46
N ASN A 115 2.99 -11.29 -16.81
CA ASN A 115 3.76 -11.42 -18.05
C ASN A 115 5.08 -12.12 -17.79
N GLU A 116 5.43 -13.12 -18.61
CA GLU A 116 6.73 -13.78 -18.52
C GLU A 116 7.84 -12.80 -18.93
N VAL A 117 8.80 -12.60 -18.03
CA VAL A 117 9.91 -11.66 -18.22
C VAL A 117 11.24 -12.35 -18.37
N ASP A 118 11.39 -13.56 -17.79
CA ASP A 118 12.63 -14.33 -17.90
C ASP A 118 12.40 -15.81 -17.61
N THR A 119 13.39 -16.65 -17.97
CA THR A 119 13.46 -18.08 -17.61
C THR A 119 14.88 -18.48 -17.26
N ALA A 120 15.04 -19.30 -16.19
CA ALA A 120 16.32 -19.86 -15.77
C ALA A 120 16.22 -21.38 -15.68
N MET A 121 17.36 -22.06 -15.79
CA MET A 121 17.48 -23.51 -15.51
C MET A 121 18.12 -23.70 -14.14
N ALA A 122 17.54 -24.54 -13.31
CA ALA A 122 18.18 -25.00 -12.10
C ALA A 122 19.41 -25.86 -12.47
N ASP A 123 20.54 -25.59 -11.82
CA ASP A 123 21.77 -26.34 -12.01
C ASP A 123 21.71 -27.76 -11.39
N GLN A 124 22.83 -28.52 -11.42
CA GLN A 124 22.89 -29.87 -10.88
C GLN A 124 22.70 -29.92 -9.36
N ASP A 125 22.98 -28.80 -8.66
CA ASP A 125 22.76 -28.63 -7.22
C ASP A 125 21.38 -28.09 -6.91
N GLY A 126 20.57 -27.80 -7.94
CA GLY A 126 19.22 -27.25 -7.88
C GLY A 126 19.17 -25.74 -7.71
N ASN A 127 20.28 -25.01 -7.83
CA ASN A 127 20.26 -23.55 -7.69
C ASN A 127 19.87 -22.89 -9.01
N PHE A 128 19.13 -21.80 -8.92
CA PHE A 128 18.82 -20.92 -10.06
C PHE A 128 18.98 -19.46 -9.67
N ILE A 129 19.20 -18.62 -10.66
CA ILE A 129 19.38 -17.18 -10.49
C ILE A 129 18.80 -16.42 -11.70
N PHE A 130 18.09 -15.33 -11.42
CA PHE A 130 17.71 -14.30 -12.37
C PHE A 130 18.47 -13.04 -11.98
N GLU A 131 19.36 -12.59 -12.84
CA GLU A 131 20.14 -11.38 -12.63
C GLU A 131 19.49 -10.21 -13.34
N ASN A 132 19.65 -9.00 -12.78
CA ASN A 132 19.21 -7.75 -13.41
C ASN A 132 17.70 -7.70 -13.75
N VAL A 133 16.86 -8.31 -12.93
CA VAL A 133 15.41 -8.22 -13.08
C VAL A 133 14.97 -6.78 -12.88
N THR A 134 14.44 -6.16 -13.92
CA THR A 134 14.03 -4.74 -13.88
C THR A 134 12.85 -4.52 -12.95
N LEU A 135 12.98 -3.50 -12.06
CA LEU A 135 11.92 -3.03 -11.18
C LEU A 135 11.31 -1.73 -11.74
N TYR A 136 9.99 -1.66 -11.70
CA TYR A 136 9.23 -0.44 -11.95
C TYR A 136 8.96 0.28 -10.63
N GLU A 137 8.83 1.60 -10.68
CA GLU A 137 8.45 2.40 -9.50
C GLU A 137 7.13 1.89 -8.91
N GLY A 138 7.08 1.74 -7.59
CA GLY A 138 5.96 1.16 -6.87
C GLY A 138 6.05 -0.36 -6.74
N GLU A 139 4.89 -1.03 -6.65
CA GLU A 139 4.78 -2.45 -6.36
C GLU A 139 5.08 -3.33 -7.57
N ASN A 140 6.01 -4.26 -7.44
CA ASN A 140 6.38 -5.28 -8.41
C ASN A 140 5.95 -6.66 -7.90
N ASN A 141 4.94 -7.24 -8.55
CA ASN A 141 4.39 -8.54 -8.19
C ASN A 141 4.97 -9.63 -9.07
N PHE A 142 5.81 -10.48 -8.51
CA PHE A 142 6.45 -11.60 -9.17
C PHE A 142 5.71 -12.90 -8.90
N SER A 143 5.71 -13.79 -9.90
CA SER A 143 5.24 -15.15 -9.78
C SER A 143 6.25 -16.09 -10.42
N LEU A 144 6.71 -17.10 -9.67
CA LEU A 144 7.67 -18.09 -10.14
C LEU A 144 7.04 -19.48 -10.16
N THR A 145 7.22 -20.19 -11.26
CA THR A 145 6.83 -21.60 -11.42
C THR A 145 8.00 -22.43 -11.88
N ALA A 146 8.12 -23.65 -11.37
CA ALA A 146 9.02 -24.65 -11.89
C ALA A 146 8.28 -25.47 -12.97
N VAL A 147 8.98 -25.84 -14.03
CA VAL A 147 8.45 -26.61 -15.16
C VAL A 147 9.36 -27.81 -15.39
N THR A 148 8.82 -29.05 -15.31
CA THR A 148 9.47 -30.31 -15.54
C THR A 148 8.65 -31.11 -16.52
N ASP A 149 9.23 -31.56 -17.63
CA ASP A 149 8.57 -32.39 -18.66
C ASP A 149 7.21 -31.85 -19.14
N GLY A 150 7.07 -30.51 -19.16
CA GLY A 150 5.84 -29.83 -19.60
C GLY A 150 4.77 -29.64 -18.49
N ASN A 151 5.01 -30.15 -17.28
CA ASN A 151 4.16 -29.94 -16.12
C ASN A 151 4.65 -28.74 -15.33
N GLU A 152 3.72 -27.90 -14.81
CA GLU A 152 4.05 -26.71 -14.01
C GLU A 152 3.72 -26.93 -12.53
N SER A 153 4.57 -26.38 -11.66
CA SER A 153 4.30 -26.32 -10.23
C SER A 153 3.23 -25.31 -9.89
N GLN A 154 2.77 -25.32 -8.63
CA GLN A 154 2.07 -24.18 -8.07
C GLN A 154 2.98 -22.93 -8.07
N PRO A 155 2.44 -21.73 -8.35
CA PRO A 155 3.22 -20.50 -8.37
C PRO A 155 3.64 -20.05 -6.97
N VAL A 156 4.86 -19.57 -6.84
CA VAL A 156 5.34 -18.82 -5.67
C VAL A 156 5.25 -17.34 -5.99
N ASN A 157 4.42 -16.63 -5.22
CA ASN A 157 4.19 -15.19 -5.40
C ASN A 157 5.02 -14.38 -4.42
N LEU A 158 5.62 -13.30 -4.91
CA LEU A 158 6.49 -12.38 -4.17
C LEU A 158 6.12 -10.94 -4.55
N SER A 159 6.26 -10.01 -3.62
CA SER A 159 6.10 -8.59 -3.90
C SER A 159 7.31 -7.81 -3.40
N VAL A 160 7.80 -6.89 -4.23
CA VAL A 160 8.90 -5.97 -3.91
C VAL A 160 8.46 -4.57 -4.33
N VAL A 161 8.56 -3.60 -3.41
CA VAL A 161 8.27 -2.19 -3.71
C VAL A 161 9.56 -1.49 -4.07
N SER A 162 9.62 -0.87 -5.24
CA SER A 162 10.71 0.02 -5.66
C SER A 162 10.31 1.45 -5.35
N ASP A 163 11.06 2.09 -4.46
CA ASP A 163 10.92 3.51 -4.10
C ASP A 163 12.26 4.22 -4.28
N LYS A 164 12.28 5.20 -5.15
CA LYS A 164 13.48 6.00 -5.48
C LYS A 164 13.38 7.43 -4.98
N THR A 165 12.34 7.75 -4.22
CA THR A 165 12.09 9.09 -3.71
C THR A 165 12.89 9.30 -2.43
N PRO A 166 13.91 10.18 -2.39
CA PRO A 166 14.64 10.47 -1.17
C PRO A 166 13.74 11.12 -0.11
N PRO A 167 14.00 10.86 1.17
CA PRO A 167 13.24 11.46 2.25
C PRO A 167 13.44 13.00 2.27
N THR A 168 12.39 13.72 2.63
CA THR A 168 12.48 15.17 2.86
C THR A 168 13.32 15.45 4.10
N LEU A 169 14.20 16.48 4.03
CA LEU A 169 15.01 16.93 5.17
C LEU A 169 15.09 18.45 5.18
N THR A 170 14.48 19.07 6.17
CA THR A 170 14.49 20.52 6.37
C THR A 170 15.14 20.85 7.71
N LEU A 171 16.17 21.70 7.71
CA LEU A 171 16.79 22.19 8.93
C LEU A 171 16.25 23.56 9.30
N GLU A 172 15.80 23.68 10.55
CA GLU A 172 15.37 24.95 11.15
C GLU A 172 16.53 25.64 11.85
N LYS A 173 17.42 24.86 12.50
CA LYS A 173 18.63 25.33 13.20
C LYS A 173 19.78 24.34 13.00
N PRO A 174 21.05 24.85 13.00
CA PRO A 174 21.46 26.24 12.98
C PRO A 174 21.31 26.88 11.60
N ALA A 175 21.32 28.21 11.54
CA ALA A 175 21.51 28.91 10.27
C ALA A 175 22.91 28.60 9.71
N ASP A 176 23.02 28.55 8.38
CA ASP A 176 24.32 28.35 7.75
C ASP A 176 25.25 29.55 7.99
N GLY A 177 26.51 29.29 8.33
CA GLY A 177 27.46 30.33 8.70
C GLY A 177 27.18 30.94 10.07
N GLN A 178 26.33 30.34 10.92
CA GLN A 178 26.08 30.85 12.29
C GLN A 178 27.38 30.99 13.07
N LYS A 179 27.54 32.14 13.76
CA LYS A 179 28.63 32.39 14.68
C LYS A 179 28.14 32.25 16.11
N GLN A 180 28.87 31.53 16.92
CA GLN A 180 28.64 31.37 18.34
C GLN A 180 29.87 31.80 19.13
N GLU A 181 29.66 32.63 20.13
CA GLU A 181 30.74 33.16 20.98
C GLU A 181 30.39 32.88 22.47
N GLY A 182 31.42 32.76 23.29
CA GLY A 182 31.24 32.63 24.70
C GLY A 182 31.70 31.29 25.29
N VAL A 183 31.22 30.97 26.51
CA VAL A 183 31.60 29.75 27.23
C VAL A 183 30.84 28.52 26.79
N ASN A 184 29.69 28.71 26.12
CA ASN A 184 28.84 27.60 25.69
C ASN A 184 29.26 27.13 24.30
N SER A 185 29.84 25.92 24.24
CA SER A 185 30.29 25.29 23.00
C SER A 185 29.19 24.39 22.35
N THR A 186 27.94 24.41 22.84
CA THR A 186 26.90 23.51 22.35
C THR A 186 25.95 24.22 21.40
N VAL A 187 25.71 23.67 20.21
CA VAL A 187 24.69 24.11 19.29
C VAL A 187 23.56 23.08 19.25
N THR A 188 22.32 23.56 19.15
CA THR A 188 21.16 22.68 18.94
C THR A 188 20.85 22.62 17.46
N ILE A 189 20.74 21.41 16.93
CA ILE A 189 20.36 21.10 15.56
C ILE A 189 18.88 20.69 15.62
N GLU A 190 18.02 21.42 14.95
CA GLU A 190 16.59 21.18 14.91
C GLU A 190 16.10 21.17 13.46
N GLY A 191 15.13 20.29 13.17
CA GLY A 191 14.56 20.17 11.86
C GLY A 191 13.43 19.18 11.78
N ILE A 192 13.01 18.91 10.55
CA ILE A 192 11.93 18.01 10.22
C ILE A 192 12.40 17.11 9.07
N THR A 193 12.13 15.82 9.20
CA THR A 193 12.27 14.80 8.16
C THR A 193 11.05 13.89 8.17
N GLU A 194 11.05 12.81 7.42
CA GLU A 194 9.99 11.82 7.46
C GLU A 194 10.01 11.06 8.80
N PRO A 195 8.84 10.69 9.37
CA PRO A 195 8.75 10.11 10.71
C PRO A 195 9.61 8.86 10.92
N ASP A 196 9.70 8.00 9.92
CA ASP A 196 10.40 6.71 9.99
C ASP A 196 11.83 6.77 9.40
N ALA A 197 12.31 7.97 9.04
CA ALA A 197 13.64 8.13 8.50
C ALA A 197 14.74 7.84 9.55
N PHE A 198 15.76 7.11 9.13
CA PHE A 198 16.99 6.96 9.90
C PHE A 198 17.85 8.21 9.75
N LEU A 199 18.02 8.94 10.86
CA LEU A 199 18.73 10.23 10.85
C LEU A 199 20.10 10.11 11.51
N VAL A 200 21.12 10.67 10.85
CA VAL A 200 22.49 10.75 11.36
C VAL A 200 23.00 12.19 11.31
N VAL A 201 23.60 12.65 12.40
CA VAL A 201 24.27 13.95 12.51
C VAL A 201 25.74 13.70 12.89
N ASN A 202 26.68 14.03 12.00
CA ASN A 202 28.11 13.78 12.21
C ASN A 202 28.39 12.38 12.78
N GLU A 203 27.87 11.33 12.09
CA GLU A 203 28.05 9.92 12.48
C GLU A 203 27.24 9.47 13.73
N HIS A 204 26.51 10.37 14.38
CA HIS A 204 25.67 10.03 15.52
C HIS A 204 24.22 9.85 15.10
N GLN A 205 23.64 8.71 15.42
CA GLN A 205 22.23 8.47 15.19
C GLN A 205 21.37 9.39 16.06
N VAL A 206 20.35 9.99 15.47
CA VAL A 206 19.40 10.90 16.12
C VAL A 206 17.99 10.33 16.01
N ILE A 207 17.24 10.38 17.09
CA ILE A 207 15.86 9.91 17.12
C ILE A 207 14.97 10.95 16.44
N VAL A 208 14.17 10.49 15.48
CA VAL A 208 13.10 11.24 14.83
C VAL A 208 11.79 10.94 15.56
N GLU A 209 11.04 11.97 15.91
CA GLU A 209 9.73 11.83 16.54
C GLU A 209 8.69 11.36 15.50
N ASN A 210 7.55 10.82 15.95
CA ASN A 210 6.44 10.42 15.07
C ASN A 210 5.85 11.58 14.23
N THR A 211 6.21 12.83 14.58
CA THR A 211 5.86 14.04 13.83
C THR A 211 6.87 14.39 12.74
N GLY A 212 7.94 13.62 12.61
CA GLY A 212 9.09 13.90 11.76
C GLY A 212 10.07 14.91 12.37
N LYS A 213 9.81 15.50 13.52
CA LYS A 213 10.71 16.45 14.18
C LYS A 213 11.87 15.74 14.84
N PHE A 214 13.02 16.44 14.84
CA PHE A 214 14.20 15.98 15.55
C PHE A 214 14.95 17.15 16.22
N SER A 215 15.65 16.85 17.30
CA SER A 215 16.53 17.78 18.00
C SER A 215 17.76 17.05 18.49
N TYR A 216 18.92 17.62 18.23
CA TYR A 216 20.22 17.06 18.62
C TYR A 216 21.15 18.16 19.13
N ARG A 217 21.86 17.91 20.21
CA ARG A 217 22.89 18.84 20.74
C ARG A 217 24.26 18.38 20.32
N LEU A 218 24.99 19.27 19.63
CA LEU A 218 26.34 19.02 19.15
C LEU A 218 27.31 19.95 19.88
N ASN A 219 28.39 19.39 20.40
CA ASN A 219 29.49 20.16 20.95
C ASN A 219 30.40 20.65 19.82
N LEU A 220 30.64 21.95 19.78
CA LEU A 220 31.49 22.60 18.79
C LEU A 220 32.95 22.65 19.27
N ALA A 221 33.87 22.40 18.36
CA ALA A 221 35.27 22.71 18.53
C ALA A 221 35.53 24.21 18.24
N PRO A 222 36.55 24.84 18.85
CA PRO A 222 36.95 26.18 18.49
C PRO A 222 37.27 26.29 16.98
N GLY A 223 36.77 27.35 16.34
CA GLY A 223 36.88 27.55 14.91
C GLY A 223 35.66 27.08 14.11
N GLU A 224 35.87 26.71 12.88
CA GLU A 224 34.80 26.26 11.96
C GLU A 224 34.44 24.80 12.18
N ASN A 225 33.13 24.52 12.34
CA ASN A 225 32.58 23.21 12.46
C ASN A 225 31.62 22.91 11.29
N LYS A 226 31.92 21.86 10.56
CA LYS A 226 31.02 21.32 9.51
C LYS A 226 30.09 20.33 10.14
N ILE A 227 28.80 20.52 9.92
CA ILE A 227 27.70 19.67 10.42
C ILE A 227 27.07 19.01 9.22
N LYS A 228 27.21 17.68 9.12
CA LYS A 228 26.61 16.87 8.07
C LYS A 228 25.43 16.10 8.65
N ILE A 229 24.26 16.28 8.06
CA ILE A 229 23.04 15.61 8.43
C ILE A 229 22.61 14.74 7.26
N ILE A 230 22.33 13.46 7.53
CA ILE A 230 21.87 12.48 6.54
C ILE A 230 20.57 11.89 7.04
N ALA A 231 19.51 12.02 6.26
CA ALA A 231 18.27 11.27 6.45
C ALA A 231 18.22 10.15 5.41
N LYS A 232 17.85 8.95 5.86
CA LYS A 232 17.72 7.77 5.03
C LYS A 232 16.37 7.12 5.26
N ASP A 233 15.65 6.76 4.19
CA ASP A 233 14.39 6.05 4.27
C ASP A 233 14.58 4.52 4.36
N GLU A 234 13.45 3.77 4.43
CA GLU A 234 13.47 2.31 4.49
C GLU A 234 13.91 1.67 3.17
N ALA A 235 13.67 2.35 2.01
CA ALA A 235 14.13 1.89 0.70
C ALA A 235 15.63 2.03 0.51
N GLY A 236 16.27 2.89 1.31
CA GLY A 236 17.70 3.19 1.26
C GLY A 236 18.04 4.46 0.50
N ASN A 237 17.06 5.32 0.15
CA ASN A 237 17.34 6.63 -0.42
C ASN A 237 17.84 7.57 0.67
N GLU A 238 18.71 8.52 0.29
CA GLU A 238 19.37 9.43 1.22
C GLU A 238 19.23 10.89 0.80
N THR A 239 18.92 11.74 1.78
CA THR A 239 19.02 13.19 1.65
C THR A 239 20.10 13.71 2.60
N THR A 240 21.04 14.48 2.08
CA THR A 240 22.13 15.08 2.85
C THR A 240 22.01 16.60 2.88
N VAL A 241 22.15 17.17 4.07
CA VAL A 241 22.26 18.62 4.29
C VAL A 241 23.53 18.92 5.08
N GLU A 242 24.31 19.91 4.63
CA GLU A 242 25.49 20.37 5.32
C GLU A 242 25.32 21.82 5.79
N LYS A 243 25.81 22.14 6.98
CA LYS A 243 25.82 23.46 7.59
C LYS A 243 27.19 23.73 8.20
N THR A 244 27.54 24.99 8.26
CA THR A 244 28.78 25.45 8.89
C THR A 244 28.45 26.33 10.08
N VAL A 245 29.11 26.09 11.24
CA VAL A 245 28.98 26.92 12.46
C VAL A 245 30.36 27.23 12.95
N SER A 246 30.63 28.51 13.17
CA SER A 246 31.91 28.96 13.76
C SER A 246 31.74 29.18 15.25
N TYR A 247 32.64 28.62 16.05
CA TYR A 247 32.68 28.83 17.51
C TYR A 247 33.94 29.54 17.95
N THR A 248 33.74 30.63 18.70
CA THR A 248 34.86 31.39 19.33
C THR A 248 34.68 31.35 20.86
N PRO A 249 35.50 30.57 21.58
CA PRO A 249 35.42 30.54 23.02
C PRO A 249 35.81 31.90 23.62
N SER A 250 35.05 32.40 24.59
CA SER A 250 35.50 33.53 25.38
C SER A 250 36.62 33.11 26.32
N ALA A 251 37.61 33.97 26.52
CA ALA A 251 38.60 33.75 27.54
C ALA A 251 37.89 33.62 28.88
N LYS A 252 38.19 32.57 29.64
CA LYS A 252 37.69 32.43 31.02
C LYS A 252 38.22 33.62 31.83
N ASP A 253 37.34 34.42 32.43
CA ASP A 253 37.75 35.57 33.24
C ASP A 253 38.66 35.05 34.38
N PRO A 254 39.93 35.54 34.49
CA PRO A 254 40.84 35.08 35.54
C PRO A 254 40.35 35.43 36.95
N SER A 255 39.32 36.29 37.08
CA SER A 255 38.79 36.74 38.37
C SER A 255 37.93 35.75 39.12
N GLU A 256 37.43 34.69 38.47
CA GLU A 256 36.61 33.65 39.13
C GLU A 256 37.39 32.54 39.87
N THR A 257 38.73 32.61 39.86
CA THR A 257 39.60 31.59 40.48
C THR A 257 39.99 31.93 41.95
N ASN A 258 39.51 33.04 42.49
CA ASN A 258 39.89 33.47 43.84
C ASN A 258 38.69 33.67 44.79
N VAL A 259 37.87 32.63 45.03
CA VAL A 259 36.98 32.59 46.20
C VAL A 259 36.95 31.17 46.77
N LEU A 260 38.09 30.72 47.27
CA LEU A 260 38.20 29.67 48.29
C LEU A 260 39.43 29.97 49.13
N GLU A 261 39.30 30.83 50.09
CA GLU A 261 40.01 30.79 51.36
C GLU A 261 39.00 30.85 52.51
#